data_68f613bc141277165af65fcc053d97da
#
_entry.id   68f613bc141277165af65fcc053d97da
#
_cell.length_a   1.000
_cell.length_b   1.000
_cell.length_c   1.000
_cell.angle_alpha   90.00
_cell.angle_beta   90.00
_cell.angle_gamma   90.00
#
_symmetry.space_group_name_H-M   'P 1'
#
loop_
_entity.id
_entity.type
_entity.pdbx_description
1 polymer ?
#
loop_
_entity_poly.entity_id
_entity_poly.type
_entity_poly.pdbx_seq_one_letter_code
_entity_poly.pdbx_strand_id
1 'polypeptide(L)'
;FSSLEREGGYYIVSNGVKSVTFRIAPDVYDGIADFLLVYMRQQRCGDNPFLDTLCHQHDGYIVDHPTRSGEKIDVRGGWHDATDYLQYTTTSATTIYHMLFAYENAADKSVFKDLYDATGRPGANGIPDILDEAKWGLDWLVKMNPSHREMYNQIADDRDHAGFRFPSRDSVDYGWGPGTGRPVYFVTGKRQGLGKHINRTT
;
A
#
# COMPACT_ATOMS: atom_id res chain seq x y z
N PHE A 1 21.42 -24.14 -12.97
CA PHE A 1 21.56 -23.87 -11.52
C PHE A 1 20.63 -24.72 -10.65
N SER A 2 19.48 -25.18 -11.18
CA SER A 2 18.47 -25.95 -10.42
C SER A 2 18.95 -27.28 -9.85
N SER A 3 20.13 -27.78 -10.29
CA SER A 3 20.76 -28.97 -9.74
C SER A 3 21.81 -28.70 -8.67
N LEU A 4 22.01 -27.42 -8.29
CA LEU A 4 22.98 -27.03 -7.27
C LEU A 4 22.31 -27.00 -5.90
N GLU A 5 22.41 -28.09 -5.15
CA GLU A 5 21.75 -28.26 -3.83
C GLU A 5 22.71 -28.09 -2.64
N ARG A 6 24.02 -27.99 -2.91
CA ARG A 6 25.01 -27.87 -1.83
C ARG A 6 24.91 -26.48 -1.19
N GLU A 7 24.74 -26.47 0.12
CA GLU A 7 24.76 -25.24 0.91
C GLU A 7 26.12 -24.53 0.84
N GLY A 8 26.09 -23.20 0.82
CA GLY A 8 27.33 -22.41 0.81
C GLY A 8 27.13 -21.00 0.20
N GLY A 9 28.24 -20.28 0.18
CA GLY A 9 28.34 -18.98 -0.50
C GLY A 9 28.85 -19.16 -1.92
N TYR A 10 28.19 -18.54 -2.88
CA TYR A 10 28.47 -18.67 -4.31
C TYR A 10 28.55 -17.30 -4.98
N TYR A 11 29.22 -17.25 -6.09
CA TYR A 11 29.17 -16.13 -7.03
C TYR A 11 29.20 -16.67 -8.46
N ILE A 12 28.65 -15.92 -9.37
CA ILE A 12 28.69 -16.23 -10.80
C ILE A 12 29.85 -15.49 -11.44
N VAL A 13 30.57 -16.16 -12.32
CA VAL A 13 31.60 -15.52 -13.16
C VAL A 13 31.14 -15.56 -14.61
N SER A 14 31.08 -14.42 -15.25
CA SER A 14 30.81 -14.28 -16.68
C SER A 14 31.82 -13.32 -17.30
N ASN A 15 32.54 -13.76 -18.32
CA ASN A 15 33.56 -12.96 -18.99
C ASN A 15 34.59 -12.32 -18.04
N GLY A 16 34.98 -13.04 -16.99
CA GLY A 16 35.95 -12.55 -15.96
C GLY A 16 35.36 -11.63 -14.92
N VAL A 17 34.09 -11.24 -15.01
CA VAL A 17 33.39 -10.40 -14.02
C VAL A 17 32.67 -11.30 -13.01
N LYS A 18 32.89 -11.02 -11.71
CA LYS A 18 32.20 -11.70 -10.60
C LYS A 18 30.92 -10.96 -10.23
N SER A 19 29.85 -11.74 -9.96
CA SER A 19 28.65 -11.20 -9.29
C SER A 19 28.94 -10.91 -7.81
N VAL A 20 27.97 -10.29 -7.14
CA VAL A 20 27.89 -10.32 -5.67
C VAL A 20 27.79 -11.77 -5.19
N THR A 21 28.28 -12.04 -3.97
CA THR A 21 28.12 -13.35 -3.34
C THR A 21 26.68 -13.54 -2.88
N PHE A 22 26.12 -14.71 -3.14
CA PHE A 22 24.80 -15.13 -2.63
C PHE A 22 24.93 -16.47 -1.90
N ARG A 23 23.98 -16.74 -1.02
CA ARG A 23 23.90 -18.01 -0.28
C ARG A 23 22.93 -18.97 -0.96
N ILE A 24 23.25 -20.25 -0.90
CA ILE A 24 22.30 -21.36 -1.06
C ILE A 24 22.21 -22.02 0.31
N ALA A 25 21.03 -21.97 0.92
CA ALA A 25 20.75 -22.57 2.22
C ALA A 25 19.21 -22.61 2.42
N PRO A 26 18.69 -23.51 3.27
CA PRO A 26 17.26 -23.61 3.51
C PRO A 26 16.66 -22.38 4.20
N ASP A 27 17.47 -21.61 4.91
CA ASP A 27 17.08 -20.45 5.71
C ASP A 27 17.19 -19.09 4.99
N VAL A 28 17.46 -19.06 3.68
CA VAL A 28 17.73 -17.79 2.95
C VAL A 28 16.53 -16.84 2.89
N TYR A 29 15.34 -17.36 3.11
CA TYR A 29 14.08 -16.58 3.13
C TYR A 29 13.51 -16.42 4.53
N ASP A 30 14.20 -16.85 5.58
CA ASP A 30 13.73 -16.67 6.95
C ASP A 30 13.58 -15.18 7.27
N GLY A 31 12.43 -14.80 7.82
CA GLY A 31 12.10 -13.40 8.15
C GLY A 31 11.73 -12.51 6.96
N ILE A 32 11.74 -13.03 5.73
CA ILE A 32 11.40 -12.21 4.55
C ILE A 32 9.97 -11.66 4.59
N ALA A 33 9.03 -12.41 5.14
CA ALA A 33 7.64 -11.97 5.27
C ALA A 33 7.55 -10.72 6.16
N ASP A 34 8.17 -10.76 7.33
CA ASP A 34 8.20 -9.63 8.27
C ASP A 34 8.92 -8.43 7.67
N PHE A 35 10.02 -8.66 6.94
CA PHE A 35 10.75 -7.60 6.24
C PHE A 35 9.89 -6.90 5.17
N LEU A 36 9.10 -7.66 4.39
CA LEU A 36 8.19 -7.09 3.40
C LEU A 36 7.05 -6.29 4.06
N LEU A 37 6.57 -6.70 5.23
CA LEU A 37 5.56 -5.96 5.99
C LEU A 37 6.10 -4.63 6.52
N VAL A 38 7.41 -4.51 6.79
CA VAL A 38 8.03 -3.21 7.12
C VAL A 38 7.82 -2.20 5.99
N TYR A 39 8.01 -2.64 4.73
CA TYR A 39 7.73 -1.79 3.57
C TYR A 39 6.27 -1.35 3.52
N MET A 40 5.33 -2.28 3.72
CA MET A 40 3.90 -1.95 3.70
C MET A 40 3.54 -0.91 4.78
N ARG A 41 4.07 -1.06 6.00
CA ARG A 41 3.86 -0.09 7.08
C ARG A 41 4.42 1.30 6.74
N GLN A 42 5.53 1.37 6.00
CA GLN A 42 6.08 2.64 5.51
C GLN A 42 5.15 3.34 4.52
N GLN A 43 4.33 2.60 3.79
CA GLN A 43 3.39 3.13 2.82
C GLN A 43 2.02 3.51 3.42
N ARG A 44 1.76 3.22 4.70
CA ARG A 44 0.48 3.57 5.32
C ARG A 44 0.18 5.06 5.19
N CYS A 45 -1.03 5.37 4.74
CA CYS A 45 -1.58 6.71 4.67
C CYS A 45 -2.50 6.97 5.87
N GLY A 46 -2.55 8.20 6.33
CA GLY A 46 -3.34 8.58 7.50
C GLY A 46 -2.55 8.53 8.80
N ASP A 47 -2.16 7.35 9.27
CA ASP A 47 -1.23 7.13 10.38
C ASP A 47 -0.08 6.25 9.90
N ASN A 48 1.11 6.80 9.87
CA ASN A 48 2.32 6.09 9.46
C ASN A 48 3.13 5.69 10.71
N PRO A 49 3.08 4.43 11.13
CA PRO A 49 3.74 3.99 12.36
C PRO A 49 5.26 3.96 12.24
N PHE A 50 5.79 3.83 11.01
CA PHE A 50 7.23 3.80 10.77
C PHE A 50 7.87 5.17 10.93
N LEU A 51 7.21 6.23 10.46
CA LEU A 51 7.65 7.61 10.58
C LEU A 51 7.13 8.27 11.86
N ASP A 52 6.29 7.58 12.62
CA ASP A 52 5.55 8.10 13.79
C ASP A 52 4.90 9.45 13.50
N THR A 53 4.15 9.53 12.40
CA THR A 53 3.57 10.77 11.93
C THR A 53 2.24 10.56 11.22
N LEU A 54 1.39 11.58 11.29
CA LEU A 54 0.15 11.64 10.54
C LEU A 54 0.36 12.30 9.18
N CYS A 55 -0.39 11.84 8.17
CA CYS A 55 -0.44 12.45 6.85
C CYS A 55 -1.86 12.42 6.30
N HIS A 56 -2.16 13.31 5.35
CA HIS A 56 -3.40 13.32 4.58
C HIS A 56 -4.67 13.22 5.44
N GLN A 57 -4.70 13.95 6.56
CA GLN A 57 -5.79 13.90 7.55
C GLN A 57 -7.11 14.50 7.06
N HIS A 58 -7.08 15.17 5.91
CA HIS A 58 -8.23 15.89 5.34
C HIS A 58 -8.78 15.23 4.06
N ASP A 59 -8.33 14.03 3.74
CA ASP A 59 -8.85 13.28 2.59
C ASP A 59 -10.27 12.79 2.85
N GLY A 60 -11.21 12.95 1.92
CA GLY A 60 -10.98 13.51 0.58
C GLY A 60 -12.20 14.29 0.10
N TYR A 61 -11.98 15.04 -0.99
CA TYR A 61 -13.09 15.70 -1.69
C TYR A 61 -13.61 14.82 -2.83
N ILE A 62 -14.91 14.56 -2.84
CA ILE A 62 -15.56 13.78 -3.90
C ILE A 62 -15.46 14.52 -5.22
N VAL A 63 -15.04 13.80 -6.27
CA VAL A 63 -14.98 14.30 -7.64
C VAL A 63 -15.73 13.33 -8.55
N ASP A 64 -16.34 13.91 -9.60
CA ASP A 64 -17.06 13.20 -10.65
C ASP A 64 -18.36 12.49 -10.20
N HIS A 65 -18.80 12.69 -8.97
CA HIS A 65 -20.11 12.20 -8.53
C HIS A 65 -21.24 13.09 -9.08
N PRO A 66 -22.34 12.51 -9.57
CA PRO A 66 -23.40 13.29 -10.22
C PRO A 66 -24.07 14.34 -9.33
N THR A 67 -24.09 14.14 -8.00
CA THR A 67 -24.82 15.02 -7.07
C THR A 67 -23.99 15.44 -5.85
N ARG A 68 -22.83 14.82 -5.59
CA ARG A 68 -22.04 15.00 -4.35
C ARG A 68 -20.64 15.54 -4.60
N SER A 69 -20.31 15.94 -5.83
CA SER A 69 -18.99 16.51 -6.13
C SER A 69 -18.72 17.74 -5.26
N GLY A 70 -17.54 17.77 -4.63
CA GLY A 70 -17.13 18.82 -3.68
C GLY A 70 -17.43 18.52 -2.23
N GLU A 71 -18.25 17.51 -1.89
CA GLU A 71 -18.43 17.07 -0.51
C GLU A 71 -17.18 16.38 0.02
N LYS A 72 -16.94 16.49 1.32
CA LYS A 72 -15.89 15.76 2.02
C LYS A 72 -16.40 14.44 2.56
N ILE A 73 -15.57 13.38 2.42
CA ILE A 73 -15.76 12.09 3.06
C ILE A 73 -14.47 11.63 3.74
N ASP A 74 -14.57 10.77 4.76
CA ASP A 74 -13.40 10.16 5.37
C ASP A 74 -12.93 8.96 4.55
N VAL A 75 -11.84 9.14 3.83
CA VAL A 75 -11.14 8.07 3.09
C VAL A 75 -9.68 7.92 3.55
N ARG A 76 -9.37 8.34 4.78
CA ARG A 76 -8.04 8.14 5.37
C ARG A 76 -7.76 6.66 5.59
N GLY A 77 -6.53 6.23 5.35
CA GLY A 77 -6.08 4.84 5.47
C GLY A 77 -5.51 4.32 4.17
N GLY A 78 -5.36 3.00 4.07
CA GLY A 78 -4.72 2.37 2.92
C GLY A 78 -3.24 2.68 2.79
N TRP A 79 -2.70 2.54 1.58
CA TRP A 79 -1.29 2.71 1.30
C TRP A 79 -1.07 3.67 0.13
N HIS A 80 -0.02 4.46 0.21
CA HIS A 80 0.53 5.20 -0.93
C HIS A 80 1.03 4.20 -1.98
N ASP A 81 0.85 4.51 -3.25
CA ASP A 81 1.19 3.59 -4.35
C ASP A 81 2.71 3.52 -4.59
N ALA A 82 3.41 4.65 -4.54
CA ALA A 82 4.83 4.75 -4.82
C ALA A 82 5.52 5.88 -4.01
N THR A 83 6.39 6.66 -4.64
CA THR A 83 6.97 7.91 -4.10
C THR A 83 6.07 9.12 -4.29
N ASP A 84 5.11 9.04 -5.18
CA ASP A 84 3.88 9.82 -5.14
C ASP A 84 2.95 9.25 -4.07
N TYR A 85 1.90 10.00 -3.72
CA TYR A 85 0.97 9.58 -2.68
C TYR A 85 -0.41 9.20 -3.21
N LEU A 86 -0.50 8.89 -4.51
CA LEU A 86 -1.71 8.34 -5.08
C LEU A 86 -2.09 7.03 -4.38
N GLN A 87 -3.39 6.74 -4.34
CA GLN A 87 -3.90 5.49 -3.80
C GLN A 87 -4.93 4.92 -4.76
N TYR A 88 -4.83 3.62 -5.03
CA TYR A 88 -5.72 2.92 -5.95
C TYR A 88 -6.37 1.73 -5.28
N THR A 89 -7.68 1.57 -5.44
CA THR A 89 -8.40 0.41 -4.90
C THR A 89 -7.93 -0.90 -5.53
N THR A 90 -7.58 -0.88 -6.81
CA THR A 90 -7.13 -2.08 -7.54
C THR A 90 -5.82 -2.63 -6.99
N THR A 91 -4.78 -1.78 -6.86
CA THR A 91 -3.47 -2.23 -6.34
C THR A 91 -3.58 -2.64 -4.88
N SER A 92 -4.33 -1.88 -4.08
CA SER A 92 -4.59 -2.23 -2.68
C SER A 92 -5.33 -3.56 -2.53
N ALA A 93 -6.39 -3.80 -3.32
CA ALA A 93 -7.11 -5.07 -3.29
C ALA A 93 -6.22 -6.26 -3.69
N THR A 94 -5.36 -6.08 -4.71
CA THR A 94 -4.39 -7.09 -5.12
C THR A 94 -3.38 -7.38 -4.01
N THR A 95 -2.88 -6.36 -3.34
CA THR A 95 -1.94 -6.51 -2.22
C THR A 95 -2.58 -7.28 -1.06
N ILE A 96 -3.80 -6.92 -0.68
CA ILE A 96 -4.57 -7.62 0.37
C ILE A 96 -4.78 -9.09 -0.01
N TYR A 97 -5.19 -9.34 -1.25
CA TYR A 97 -5.38 -10.72 -1.75
C TYR A 97 -4.07 -11.52 -1.60
N HIS A 98 -2.94 -10.97 -2.00
CA HIS A 98 -1.65 -11.68 -1.89
C HIS A 98 -1.24 -11.93 -0.44
N MET A 99 -1.48 -11.00 0.48
CA MET A 99 -1.22 -11.21 1.91
C MET A 99 -2.07 -12.36 2.47
N LEU A 100 -3.38 -12.34 2.19
CA LEU A 100 -4.29 -13.38 2.65
C LEU A 100 -3.99 -14.74 1.98
N PHE A 101 -3.68 -14.73 0.69
CA PHE A 101 -3.29 -15.93 -0.05
C PHE A 101 -1.99 -16.54 0.51
N ALA A 102 -0.99 -15.72 0.80
CA ALA A 102 0.26 -16.18 1.39
C ALA A 102 0.02 -16.79 2.77
N TYR A 103 -0.77 -16.12 3.60
CA TYR A 103 -1.15 -16.66 4.91
C TYR A 103 -1.92 -17.97 4.80
N GLU A 104 -2.95 -18.02 3.96
CA GLU A 104 -3.80 -19.23 3.78
C GLU A 104 -2.99 -20.43 3.32
N ASN A 105 -2.07 -20.25 2.38
CA ASN A 105 -1.35 -21.32 1.69
C ASN A 105 0.02 -21.67 2.30
N ALA A 106 0.49 -20.94 3.31
CA ALA A 106 1.73 -21.29 3.99
C ALA A 106 1.61 -22.66 4.70
N ALA A 107 2.56 -23.55 4.44
CA ALA A 107 2.63 -24.86 5.08
C ALA A 107 2.88 -24.74 6.60
N ASP A 108 3.66 -23.76 7.00
CA ASP A 108 3.91 -23.41 8.39
C ASP A 108 3.52 -21.94 8.65
N LYS A 109 2.50 -21.73 9.44
CA LYS A 109 2.00 -20.40 9.82
C LYS A 109 2.94 -19.66 10.78
N SER A 110 3.85 -20.37 11.45
CA SER A 110 4.80 -19.76 12.41
C SER A 110 5.83 -18.84 11.76
N VAL A 111 5.94 -18.88 10.42
CA VAL A 111 6.76 -17.94 9.67
C VAL A 111 6.22 -16.52 9.71
N PHE A 112 4.91 -16.34 9.96
CA PHE A 112 4.27 -15.04 10.15
C PHE A 112 4.27 -14.68 11.63
N LYS A 113 5.03 -13.65 11.99
CA LYS A 113 5.18 -13.24 13.39
C LYS A 113 4.03 -12.34 13.83
N ASP A 114 3.92 -12.16 15.14
CA ASP A 114 3.07 -11.19 15.83
C ASP A 114 4.01 -10.32 16.68
N LEU A 115 4.55 -9.27 16.06
CA LEU A 115 5.54 -8.36 16.64
C LEU A 115 5.00 -6.95 16.81
N TYR A 116 3.91 -6.64 16.10
CA TYR A 116 3.28 -5.34 16.05
C TYR A 116 1.80 -5.46 16.36
N ASP A 117 1.23 -4.40 16.89
CA ASP A 117 -0.22 -4.30 17.07
C ASP A 117 -0.94 -3.88 15.77
N ALA A 118 -2.26 -3.86 15.77
CA ALA A 118 -3.08 -3.45 14.62
C ALA A 118 -2.78 -2.03 14.13
N THR A 119 -2.21 -1.16 14.98
CA THR A 119 -1.76 0.19 14.57
C THR A 119 -0.41 0.15 13.86
N GLY A 120 0.26 -1.00 13.83
CA GLY A 120 1.58 -1.19 13.24
C GLY A 120 2.74 -0.75 14.13
N ARG A 121 2.48 -0.49 15.40
CA ARG A 121 3.50 -0.16 16.41
C ARG A 121 3.97 -1.42 17.14
N PRO A 122 5.23 -1.45 17.67
CA PRO A 122 5.74 -2.62 18.38
C PRO A 122 4.83 -3.06 19.52
N GLY A 123 4.48 -4.35 19.55
CA GLY A 123 3.63 -4.96 20.58
C GLY A 123 2.73 -6.04 19.98
N ALA A 124 2.91 -7.29 20.40
CA ALA A 124 2.07 -8.41 19.97
C ALA A 124 0.61 -8.22 20.45
N ASN A 125 -0.36 -8.58 19.60
CA ASN A 125 -1.78 -8.47 19.91
C ASN A 125 -2.55 -9.80 19.76
N GLY A 126 -1.87 -10.91 19.47
CA GLY A 126 -2.45 -12.24 19.27
C GLY A 126 -2.86 -12.51 17.81
N ILE A 127 -2.60 -11.58 16.90
CA ILE A 127 -2.92 -11.68 15.48
C ILE A 127 -1.60 -11.56 14.68
N PRO A 128 -1.30 -12.49 13.76
CA PRO A 128 -0.12 -12.34 12.90
C PRO A 128 -0.11 -11.01 12.14
N ASP A 129 1.05 -10.35 12.11
CA ASP A 129 1.24 -9.02 11.52
C ASP A 129 0.73 -8.89 10.08
N ILE A 130 0.82 -9.98 9.29
CA ILE A 130 0.31 -10.00 7.91
C ILE A 130 -1.21 -9.85 7.85
N LEU A 131 -1.93 -10.36 8.83
CA LEU A 131 -3.39 -10.24 8.91
C LEU A 131 -3.79 -8.84 9.39
N ASP A 132 -3.07 -8.26 10.33
CA ASP A 132 -3.29 -6.87 10.74
C ASP A 132 -3.03 -5.91 9.58
N GLU A 133 -1.97 -6.12 8.80
CA GLU A 133 -1.66 -5.30 7.64
C GLU A 133 -2.72 -5.46 6.53
N ALA A 134 -3.16 -6.70 6.26
CA ALA A 134 -4.25 -6.95 5.33
C ALA A 134 -5.56 -6.27 5.79
N LYS A 135 -5.84 -6.31 7.10
CA LYS A 135 -7.01 -5.63 7.69
C LYS A 135 -6.93 -4.11 7.53
N TRP A 136 -5.75 -3.50 7.71
CA TRP A 136 -5.56 -2.07 7.46
C TRP A 136 -6.04 -1.65 6.06
N GLY A 137 -5.66 -2.43 5.04
CA GLY A 137 -6.12 -2.19 3.67
C GLY A 137 -7.59 -2.46 3.46
N LEU A 138 -8.14 -3.53 4.06
CA LEU A 138 -9.57 -3.86 3.98
C LEU A 138 -10.44 -2.74 4.58
N ASP A 139 -10.07 -2.22 5.74
CA ASP A 139 -10.78 -1.12 6.39
C ASP A 139 -10.81 0.13 5.49
N TRP A 140 -9.76 0.38 4.74
CA TRP A 140 -9.74 1.45 3.75
C TRP A 140 -10.62 1.14 2.54
N LEU A 141 -10.59 -0.08 2.01
CA LEU A 141 -11.47 -0.47 0.88
C LEU A 141 -12.95 -0.32 1.23
N VAL A 142 -13.34 -0.57 2.49
CA VAL A 142 -14.72 -0.33 2.97
C VAL A 142 -15.07 1.16 2.89
N LYS A 143 -14.15 2.06 3.23
CA LYS A 143 -14.35 3.50 3.08
C LYS A 143 -14.47 3.93 1.61
N MET A 144 -13.72 3.27 0.72
CA MET A 144 -13.77 3.52 -0.72
C MET A 144 -15.01 2.93 -1.41
N ASN A 145 -15.74 2.06 -0.73
CA ASN A 145 -17.00 1.48 -1.19
C ASN A 145 -18.08 1.56 -0.09
N PRO A 146 -18.54 2.77 0.28
CA PRO A 146 -19.43 2.98 1.42
C PRO A 146 -20.83 2.39 1.23
N SER A 147 -21.25 2.09 -0.01
CA SER A 147 -22.52 1.44 -0.30
C SER A 147 -22.48 0.69 -1.64
N HIS A 148 -23.47 -0.18 -1.89
CA HIS A 148 -23.56 -0.94 -3.14
C HIS A 148 -23.77 -0.07 -4.41
N ARG A 149 -24.00 1.22 -4.25
CA ARG A 149 -24.18 2.19 -5.35
C ARG A 149 -23.10 3.26 -5.42
N GLU A 150 -22.14 3.18 -4.53
CA GLU A 150 -21.14 4.23 -4.36
C GLU A 150 -19.77 3.59 -4.21
N MET A 151 -18.92 3.80 -5.20
CA MET A 151 -17.55 3.33 -5.21
C MET A 151 -16.62 4.42 -5.71
N TYR A 152 -15.50 4.53 -5.04
CA TYR A 152 -14.39 5.39 -5.41
C TYR A 152 -13.19 4.51 -5.76
N ASN A 153 -12.47 4.81 -6.83
CA ASN A 153 -11.38 3.96 -7.30
C ASN A 153 -9.99 4.50 -7.02
N GLN A 154 -9.88 5.79 -6.68
CA GLN A 154 -8.61 6.47 -6.61
C GLN A 154 -8.68 7.68 -5.67
N ILE A 155 -7.59 7.92 -4.92
CA ILE A 155 -7.32 9.18 -4.24
C ILE A 155 -6.12 9.83 -4.92
N ALA A 156 -6.15 11.17 -5.07
CA ALA A 156 -5.19 12.00 -5.79
C ALA A 156 -5.16 11.72 -7.31
N ASP A 157 -4.33 12.44 -8.04
CA ASP A 157 -4.12 12.32 -9.48
C ASP A 157 -2.71 12.82 -9.85
N ASP A 158 -2.40 12.95 -11.15
CA ASP A 158 -1.06 13.30 -11.64
C ASP A 158 -0.46 14.59 -11.06
N ARG A 159 -1.25 15.45 -10.43
CA ARG A 159 -0.74 16.60 -9.69
C ARG A 159 0.13 16.17 -8.50
N ASP A 160 -0.06 14.95 -8.01
CA ASP A 160 0.75 14.37 -6.93
C ASP A 160 2.21 14.12 -7.32
N HIS A 161 2.52 14.01 -8.61
CA HIS A 161 3.89 13.89 -9.11
C HIS A 161 4.69 15.19 -8.97
N ALA A 162 4.57 15.84 -7.82
CA ALA A 162 5.16 17.14 -7.51
C ALA A 162 6.60 17.07 -6.95
N GLY A 163 7.27 15.92 -7.08
CA GLY A 163 8.62 15.69 -6.59
C GLY A 163 8.66 15.00 -5.22
N PHE A 164 9.88 14.69 -4.78
CA PHE A 164 10.09 13.95 -3.54
C PHE A 164 9.80 14.82 -2.31
N ARG A 165 9.00 14.31 -1.37
CA ARG A 165 8.64 14.94 -0.11
C ARG A 165 8.25 13.90 0.95
N PHE A 166 8.23 14.29 2.22
CA PHE A 166 7.64 13.43 3.26
C PHE A 166 6.11 13.52 3.22
N PRO A 167 5.38 12.41 3.44
CA PRO A 167 3.91 12.41 3.40
C PRO A 167 3.28 13.39 4.39
N SER A 168 3.88 13.58 5.55
CA SER A 168 3.43 14.54 6.57
C SER A 168 3.62 16.01 6.16
N ARG A 169 4.37 16.27 5.07
CA ARG A 169 4.64 17.62 4.55
C ARG A 169 4.07 17.79 3.14
N ASP A 170 3.17 16.90 2.73
CA ASP A 170 2.51 17.05 1.44
C ASP A 170 1.64 18.30 1.44
N SER A 171 1.92 19.18 0.49
CA SER A 171 1.25 20.45 0.31
C SER A 171 0.75 20.65 -1.12
N VAL A 172 0.58 19.56 -1.88
CA VAL A 172 0.04 19.63 -3.24
C VAL A 172 -1.35 20.27 -3.18
N ASP A 173 -1.57 21.23 -4.07
CA ASP A 173 -2.86 21.91 -4.22
C ASP A 173 -3.67 21.24 -5.34
N TYR A 174 -4.80 20.69 -4.98
CA TYR A 174 -5.77 20.10 -5.89
C TYR A 174 -6.90 21.05 -6.29
N GLY A 175 -6.75 22.36 -6.00
CA GLY A 175 -7.73 23.39 -6.28
C GLY A 175 -8.56 23.80 -5.08
N TRP A 176 -8.26 23.28 -3.90
CA TRP A 176 -8.89 23.64 -2.62
C TRP A 176 -7.93 24.30 -1.62
N GLY A 177 -6.71 24.61 -2.08
CA GLY A 177 -5.61 25.12 -1.27
C GLY A 177 -4.60 24.03 -0.87
N PRO A 178 -3.33 24.41 -0.68
CA PRO A 178 -2.25 23.49 -0.33
C PRO A 178 -2.54 22.66 0.92
N GLY A 179 -2.40 21.33 0.83
CA GLY A 179 -2.57 20.42 1.96
C GLY A 179 -3.97 20.34 2.57
N THR A 180 -5.00 20.87 1.91
CA THR A 180 -6.38 20.90 2.44
C THR A 180 -7.17 19.61 2.22
N GLY A 181 -6.67 18.70 1.41
CA GLY A 181 -7.26 17.40 1.10
C GLY A 181 -7.16 17.07 -0.38
N ARG A 182 -7.20 15.79 -0.67
CA ARG A 182 -7.01 15.25 -2.01
C ARG A 182 -8.35 14.83 -2.64
N PRO A 183 -8.45 14.83 -3.98
CA PRO A 183 -9.64 14.33 -4.65
C PRO A 183 -9.82 12.83 -4.43
N VAL A 184 -11.06 12.42 -4.24
CA VAL A 184 -11.47 11.03 -4.27
C VAL A 184 -12.45 10.83 -5.44
N TYR A 185 -12.10 9.94 -6.37
CA TYR A 185 -12.78 9.83 -7.66
C TYR A 185 -13.88 8.80 -7.62
N PHE A 186 -15.12 9.27 -7.82
CA PHE A 186 -16.29 8.41 -7.98
C PHE A 186 -16.21 7.63 -9.30
N VAL A 187 -16.59 6.36 -9.28
CA VAL A 187 -16.55 5.46 -10.44
C VAL A 187 -17.67 5.80 -11.41
N THR A 188 -17.31 6.31 -12.59
CA THR A 188 -18.26 6.70 -13.65
C THR A 188 -18.23 5.79 -14.86
N GLY A 189 -17.26 4.88 -14.96
CA GLY A 189 -16.99 4.08 -16.16
C GLY A 189 -16.38 4.87 -17.32
N LYS A 190 -16.06 6.16 -17.12
CA LYS A 190 -15.46 7.04 -18.13
C LYS A 190 -14.02 7.40 -17.74
N ARG A 191 -13.19 7.64 -18.76
CA ARG A 191 -11.86 8.20 -18.53
C ARG A 191 -11.99 9.65 -18.07
N GLN A 192 -11.36 9.98 -16.96
CA GLN A 192 -11.29 11.34 -16.45
C GLN A 192 -10.01 12.03 -16.95
N GLY A 193 -10.01 13.37 -16.97
CA GLY A 193 -8.86 14.16 -17.39
C GLY A 193 -7.66 14.10 -16.40
N LEU A 194 -6.61 14.88 -16.66
CA LEU A 194 -5.45 15.01 -15.78
C LEU A 194 -4.74 13.68 -15.43
N GLY A 195 -4.47 12.84 -16.44
CA GLY A 195 -3.70 11.61 -16.28
C GLY A 195 -4.39 10.51 -15.46
N LYS A 196 -5.63 10.69 -15.08
CA LYS A 196 -6.38 9.70 -14.33
C LYS A 196 -6.58 8.43 -15.14
N HIS A 197 -6.58 7.32 -14.45
CA HIS A 197 -6.92 6.03 -15.04
C HIS A 197 -8.38 6.01 -15.53
N ILE A 198 -8.69 5.01 -16.37
CA ILE A 198 -10.08 4.79 -16.73
C ILE A 198 -10.83 4.48 -15.44
N ASN A 199 -11.80 5.32 -15.12
CA ASN A 199 -12.59 5.21 -13.92
C ASN A 199 -13.64 4.10 -14.09
N ARG A 200 -13.18 2.85 -14.07
CA ARG A 200 -14.03 1.65 -14.10
C ARG A 200 -13.85 0.92 -12.79
N THR A 201 -14.91 0.30 -12.35
CA THR A 201 -14.83 -0.74 -11.33
C THR A 201 -13.96 -1.87 -11.84
N THR A 202 -13.06 -2.29 -11.07
CA THR A 202 -12.26 -3.49 -11.27
C THR A 202 -12.81 -4.62 -10.44
#